data_591a93d6a3b8739c8b2c87403c9f3a0f
#
_entry.id   591a93d6a3b8739c8b2c87403c9f3a0f
#
_cell.length_a   1.000
_cell.length_b   1.000
_cell.length_c   1.000
_cell.angle_alpha   90.00
_cell.angle_beta   90.00
_cell.angle_gamma   90.00
#
_symmetry.space_group_name_H-M   'P 1'
#
loop_
_entity.id
_entity.type
_entity.pdbx_description
1 polymer ?
#
loop_
_entity_poly.entity_id
_entity_poly.type
_entity_poly.pdbx_seq_one_letter_code
_entity_poly.pdbx_strand_id
1 'polypeptide(L)'
;ALENNCDYLITCGGIQSNHARATAAVAAKLGLGSYLVLRGHEGEELEGNLFLDKLLGAKIRFVTKDEYRYKRLEIMKEIKKSLEEKGHKGYIIPEGASNGVGSLGYVKAMKEILDQEKNMGIKFDAIVVTVGSGGTYAGLYYGNYIRDNPAKIYGFNICDSREHFQEIVGDLLGD
;
A
#
# COMPACT_ATOMS: atom_id res chain seq x y z
N ALA A 1 0.02 -13.84 -0.86
CA ALA A 1 -1.10 -14.39 -0.07
C ALA A 1 -1.52 -15.75 -0.62
N LEU A 2 -1.93 -15.85 -1.90
CA LEU A 2 -2.40 -17.11 -2.51
C LEU A 2 -1.35 -18.23 -2.44
N GLU A 3 -0.10 -17.94 -2.79
CA GLU A 3 1.01 -18.89 -2.68
C GLU A 3 1.24 -19.41 -1.25
N ASN A 4 0.87 -18.62 -0.26
CA ASN A 4 0.93 -18.97 1.17
C ASN A 4 -0.37 -19.60 1.68
N ASN A 5 -1.34 -19.91 0.79
CA ASN A 5 -2.66 -20.42 1.14
C ASN A 5 -3.39 -19.55 2.19
N CYS A 6 -3.26 -18.23 2.09
CA CYS A 6 -3.99 -17.29 2.94
C CYS A 6 -5.35 -16.97 2.33
N ASP A 7 -6.37 -16.92 3.19
CA ASP A 7 -7.75 -16.61 2.82
C ASP A 7 -8.23 -15.24 3.34
N TYR A 8 -7.39 -14.53 4.07
CA TYR A 8 -7.61 -13.15 4.52
C TYR A 8 -6.44 -12.24 4.18
N LEU A 9 -6.73 -11.02 3.70
CA LEU A 9 -5.79 -9.92 3.59
C LEU A 9 -6.00 -8.95 4.77
N ILE A 10 -4.93 -8.60 5.46
CA ILE A 10 -4.96 -7.69 6.61
C ILE A 10 -4.07 -6.49 6.26
N THR A 11 -4.60 -5.27 6.36
CA THR A 11 -3.79 -4.07 6.16
C THR A 11 -4.28 -2.89 7.02
N CYS A 12 -3.62 -1.74 6.91
CA CYS A 12 -3.95 -0.55 7.65
C CYS A 12 -3.93 0.72 6.77
N GLY A 13 -4.60 1.76 7.25
CA GLY A 13 -4.68 3.06 6.57
C GLY A 13 -5.52 4.07 7.33
N GLY A 14 -5.69 5.26 6.76
CA GLY A 14 -6.76 6.17 7.17
C GLY A 14 -8.11 5.74 6.59
N ILE A 15 -9.21 6.31 7.08
CA ILE A 15 -10.57 6.00 6.59
C ILE A 15 -10.78 6.27 5.09
N GLN A 16 -9.96 7.13 4.48
CA GLN A 16 -10.01 7.42 3.04
C GLN A 16 -8.78 6.84 2.29
N SER A 17 -8.14 5.81 2.84
CA SER A 17 -6.97 5.19 2.22
C SER A 17 -7.30 4.50 0.90
N ASN A 18 -6.66 4.92 -0.17
CA ASN A 18 -6.74 4.23 -1.47
C ASN A 18 -6.13 2.82 -1.40
N HIS A 19 -5.06 2.65 -0.60
CA HIS A 19 -4.42 1.36 -0.39
C HIS A 19 -5.36 0.37 0.33
N ALA A 20 -6.02 0.79 1.41
CA ALA A 20 -6.98 -0.06 2.15
C ALA A 20 -8.13 -0.49 1.23
N ARG A 21 -8.74 0.46 0.53
CA ARG A 21 -9.81 0.18 -0.44
C ARG A 21 -9.35 -0.75 -1.57
N ALA A 22 -8.17 -0.54 -2.13
CA ALA A 22 -7.63 -1.42 -3.17
C ALA A 22 -7.40 -2.84 -2.63
N THR A 23 -6.94 -2.98 -1.39
CA THR A 23 -6.79 -4.29 -0.72
C THR A 23 -8.14 -4.98 -0.55
N ALA A 24 -9.18 -4.25 -0.09
CA ALA A 24 -10.53 -4.80 0.02
C ALA A 24 -11.09 -5.24 -1.34
N ALA A 25 -10.88 -4.42 -2.38
CA ALA A 25 -11.34 -4.74 -3.73
C ALA A 25 -10.66 -5.98 -4.32
N VAL A 26 -9.34 -6.12 -4.13
CA VAL A 26 -8.60 -7.30 -4.58
C VAL A 26 -9.01 -8.54 -3.79
N ALA A 27 -9.20 -8.44 -2.47
CA ALA A 27 -9.70 -9.52 -1.65
C ALA A 27 -11.06 -10.01 -2.16
N ALA A 28 -12.03 -9.12 -2.31
CA ALA A 28 -13.35 -9.45 -2.84
C ALA A 28 -13.29 -10.11 -4.23
N LYS A 29 -12.47 -9.57 -5.15
CA LYS A 29 -12.28 -10.12 -6.49
C LYS A 29 -11.71 -11.54 -6.48
N LEU A 30 -10.87 -11.87 -5.51
CA LEU A 30 -10.21 -13.18 -5.39
C LEU A 30 -10.99 -14.15 -4.47
N GLY A 31 -12.16 -13.76 -3.95
CA GLY A 31 -12.91 -14.57 -2.99
C GLY A 31 -12.24 -14.70 -1.61
N LEU A 32 -11.36 -13.76 -1.27
CA LEU A 32 -10.69 -13.69 0.03
C LEU A 32 -11.44 -12.74 0.96
N GLY A 33 -11.30 -12.94 2.27
CA GLY A 33 -11.71 -11.95 3.26
C GLY A 33 -10.71 -10.78 3.33
N SER A 34 -11.17 -9.62 3.79
CA SER A 34 -10.29 -8.50 4.13
C SER A 34 -10.57 -7.97 5.54
N TYR A 35 -9.51 -7.58 6.23
CA TYR A 35 -9.58 -6.95 7.55
C TYR A 35 -8.72 -5.69 7.55
N LEU A 36 -9.37 -4.54 7.78
CA LEU A 36 -8.73 -3.23 7.67
C LEU A 36 -8.62 -2.60 9.06
N VAL A 37 -7.42 -2.19 9.44
CA VAL A 37 -7.14 -1.38 10.64
C VAL A 37 -7.12 0.07 10.21
N LEU A 38 -8.20 0.80 10.47
CA LEU A 38 -8.39 2.17 9.98
C LEU A 38 -8.27 3.19 11.11
N ARG A 39 -7.45 4.21 10.87
CA ARG A 39 -7.37 5.37 11.77
C ARG A 39 -8.63 6.21 11.64
N GLY A 40 -9.48 6.15 12.66
CA GLY A 40 -10.78 6.81 12.73
C GLY A 40 -11.54 6.36 13.96
N HIS A 41 -12.83 6.52 13.97
CA HIS A 41 -13.71 6.10 15.07
C HIS A 41 -14.98 5.42 14.55
N GLU A 42 -15.66 4.69 15.41
CA GLU A 42 -16.99 4.18 15.12
C GLU A 42 -17.97 5.34 14.96
N GLY A 43 -18.81 5.29 13.93
CA GLY A 43 -19.75 6.38 13.61
C GLY A 43 -19.23 7.37 12.57
N GLU A 44 -18.05 7.15 11.98
CA GLU A 44 -17.63 7.91 10.79
C GLU A 44 -18.68 7.84 9.69
N GLU A 45 -18.86 8.95 8.99
CA GLU A 45 -19.77 9.03 7.85
C GLU A 45 -19.34 8.07 6.74
N LEU A 46 -20.32 7.31 6.23
CA LEU A 46 -20.06 6.32 5.18
C LEU A 46 -19.99 6.98 3.82
N GLU A 47 -18.83 7.50 3.51
CA GLU A 47 -18.53 8.13 2.22
C GLU A 47 -17.20 7.66 1.63
N GLY A 48 -16.99 7.95 0.36
CA GLY A 48 -15.72 7.72 -0.33
C GLY A 48 -15.18 6.29 -0.19
N ASN A 49 -13.93 6.15 0.21
CA ASN A 49 -13.29 4.85 0.33
C ASN A 49 -13.83 4.02 1.51
N LEU A 50 -14.21 4.64 2.63
CA LEU A 50 -14.81 3.91 3.75
C LEU A 50 -16.13 3.25 3.36
N PHE A 51 -16.97 3.92 2.56
CA PHE A 51 -18.19 3.33 2.01
C PHE A 51 -17.85 2.12 1.12
N LEU A 52 -16.86 2.26 0.23
CA LEU A 52 -16.44 1.18 -0.64
C LEU A 52 -15.85 -0.01 0.13
N ASP A 53 -15.07 0.24 1.18
CA ASP A 53 -14.52 -0.81 2.04
C ASP A 53 -15.63 -1.69 2.63
N LYS A 54 -16.68 -1.04 3.17
CA LYS A 54 -17.84 -1.76 3.70
C LYS A 54 -18.65 -2.46 2.62
N LEU A 55 -18.86 -1.82 1.48
CA LEU A 55 -19.58 -2.41 0.34
C LEU A 55 -18.87 -3.68 -0.17
N LEU A 56 -17.54 -3.69 -0.16
CA LEU A 56 -16.70 -4.82 -0.55
C LEU A 56 -16.61 -5.91 0.53
N GLY A 57 -17.31 -5.75 1.65
CA GLY A 57 -17.38 -6.74 2.73
C GLY A 57 -16.17 -6.77 3.66
N ALA A 58 -15.35 -5.71 3.67
CA ALA A 58 -14.21 -5.63 4.57
C ALA A 58 -14.66 -5.57 6.04
N LYS A 59 -13.99 -6.37 6.90
CA LYS A 59 -14.05 -6.19 8.35
C LYS A 59 -13.17 -5.01 8.73
N ILE A 60 -13.67 -4.12 9.58
CA ILE A 60 -12.97 -2.91 9.96
C ILE A 60 -12.77 -2.88 11.48
N ARG A 61 -11.55 -2.59 11.93
CA ARG A 61 -11.22 -2.19 13.29
C ARG A 61 -10.75 -0.74 13.26
N PHE A 62 -11.54 0.14 13.86
CA PHE A 62 -11.13 1.54 14.04
C PHE A 62 -10.12 1.64 15.18
N VAL A 63 -9.15 2.51 15.00
CA VAL A 63 -8.08 2.77 15.96
C VAL A 63 -7.83 4.27 16.07
N THR A 64 -7.41 4.73 17.23
CA THR A 64 -7.00 6.11 17.47
C THR A 64 -5.72 6.44 16.70
N LYS A 65 -5.40 7.74 16.60
CA LYS A 65 -4.16 8.20 15.97
C LYS A 65 -2.92 7.62 16.64
N ASP A 66 -2.92 7.49 17.96
CA ASP A 66 -1.78 6.98 18.73
C ASP A 66 -1.64 5.46 18.58
N GLU A 67 -2.74 4.73 18.64
CA GLU A 67 -2.74 3.29 18.36
C GLU A 67 -2.26 3.01 16.94
N TYR A 68 -2.73 3.79 15.97
CA TYR A 68 -2.28 3.68 14.58
C TYR A 68 -0.78 3.91 14.47
N ARG A 69 -0.27 4.96 15.10
CA ARG A 69 1.14 5.35 15.01
C ARG A 69 2.06 4.32 15.66
N TYR A 70 1.70 3.83 16.85
CA TYR A 70 2.60 3.04 17.68
C TYR A 70 2.29 1.55 17.74
N LYS A 71 1.04 1.14 17.45
CA LYS A 71 0.57 -0.24 17.68
C LYS A 71 -0.05 -0.90 16.46
N ARG A 72 -0.13 -0.23 15.30
CA ARG A 72 -0.82 -0.79 14.12
C ARG A 72 -0.35 -2.19 13.73
N LEU A 73 0.96 -2.45 13.82
CA LEU A 73 1.51 -3.77 13.48
C LEU A 73 1.12 -4.84 14.51
N GLU A 74 1.14 -4.50 15.80
CA GLU A 74 0.68 -5.39 16.86
C GLU A 74 -0.79 -5.74 16.68
N ILE A 75 -1.62 -4.74 16.44
CA ILE A 75 -3.06 -4.89 16.19
C ILE A 75 -3.32 -5.79 14.97
N MET A 76 -2.57 -5.63 13.87
CA MET A 76 -2.68 -6.51 12.71
C MET A 76 -2.26 -7.95 13.04
N LYS A 77 -1.25 -8.15 13.89
CA LYS A 77 -0.83 -9.48 14.37
C LYS A 77 -1.88 -10.11 15.28
N GLU A 78 -2.52 -9.34 16.17
CA GLU A 78 -3.65 -9.81 16.99
C GLU A 78 -4.82 -10.29 16.12
N ILE A 79 -5.19 -9.49 15.11
CA ILE A 79 -6.23 -9.87 14.15
C ILE A 79 -5.87 -11.15 13.43
N LYS A 80 -4.63 -11.27 12.95
CA LYS A 80 -4.15 -12.48 12.31
C LYS A 80 -4.31 -13.70 13.24
N LYS A 81 -3.87 -13.59 14.48
CA LYS A 81 -4.02 -14.67 15.48
C LYS A 81 -5.48 -15.04 15.72
N SER A 82 -6.37 -14.05 15.88
CA SER A 82 -7.80 -14.27 16.05
C SER A 82 -8.46 -14.94 14.83
N LEU A 83 -7.94 -14.71 13.64
CA LEU A 83 -8.37 -15.40 12.43
C LEU A 83 -7.88 -16.85 12.43
N GLU A 84 -6.64 -17.10 12.84
CA GLU A 84 -6.06 -18.45 12.95
C GLU A 84 -6.83 -19.34 13.95
N GLU A 85 -7.26 -18.78 15.08
CA GLU A 85 -8.11 -19.44 16.07
C GLU A 85 -9.48 -19.87 15.51
N LYS A 86 -9.92 -19.25 14.41
CA LYS A 86 -11.16 -19.55 13.69
C LYS A 86 -10.95 -20.41 12.43
N GLY A 87 -9.74 -20.92 12.25
CA GLY A 87 -9.38 -21.76 11.10
C GLY A 87 -9.06 -20.98 9.81
N HIS A 88 -8.89 -19.67 9.89
CA HIS A 88 -8.51 -18.81 8.76
C HIS A 88 -7.01 -18.52 8.77
N LYS A 89 -6.46 -18.13 7.62
CA LYS A 89 -5.06 -17.76 7.49
C LYS A 89 -4.90 -16.35 6.93
N GLY A 90 -4.44 -15.42 7.78
CA GLY A 90 -4.26 -14.02 7.43
C GLY A 90 -2.89 -13.70 6.83
N TYR A 91 -2.87 -12.89 5.77
CA TYR A 91 -1.67 -12.28 5.20
C TYR A 91 -1.62 -10.79 5.52
N ILE A 92 -0.59 -10.37 6.27
CA ILE A 92 -0.40 -8.95 6.62
C ILE A 92 0.30 -8.23 5.47
N ILE A 93 -0.33 -7.16 4.99
CA ILE A 93 0.22 -6.22 4.01
C ILE A 93 0.55 -4.93 4.77
N PRO A 94 1.80 -4.44 4.75
CA PRO A 94 2.16 -3.21 5.45
C PRO A 94 1.43 -2.00 4.87
N GLU A 95 1.48 -0.87 5.59
CA GLU A 95 0.92 0.40 5.14
C GLU A 95 1.42 0.76 3.73
N GLY A 96 0.48 1.10 2.84
CA GLY A 96 0.80 1.43 1.45
C GLY A 96 1.34 0.26 0.61
N ALA A 97 1.34 -0.99 1.12
CA ALA A 97 2.07 -2.13 0.55
C ALA A 97 3.56 -1.81 0.32
N SER A 98 4.14 -0.93 1.16
CA SER A 98 5.53 -0.48 1.02
C SER A 98 6.48 -1.53 1.56
N ASN A 99 6.80 -2.50 0.73
CA ASN A 99 7.83 -3.51 0.89
C ASN A 99 8.36 -3.90 -0.50
N GLY A 100 9.41 -4.70 -0.59
CA GLY A 100 10.03 -5.11 -1.85
C GLY A 100 9.01 -5.68 -2.85
N VAL A 101 8.13 -6.59 -2.41
CA VAL A 101 7.08 -7.19 -3.27
C VAL A 101 6.10 -6.15 -3.79
N GLY A 102 5.61 -5.25 -2.92
CA GLY A 102 4.65 -4.20 -3.32
C GLY A 102 5.27 -3.19 -4.29
N SER A 103 6.54 -2.84 -4.09
CA SER A 103 7.27 -1.92 -4.95
C SER A 103 7.47 -2.44 -6.37
N LEU A 104 7.48 -3.76 -6.60
CA LEU A 104 7.54 -4.36 -7.94
C LEU A 104 6.38 -3.91 -8.84
N GLY A 105 5.22 -3.59 -8.27
CA GLY A 105 4.11 -3.01 -9.02
C GLY A 105 4.50 -1.70 -9.72
N TYR A 106 5.28 -0.86 -9.05
CA TYR A 106 5.75 0.41 -9.60
C TYR A 106 6.99 0.29 -10.48
N VAL A 107 7.79 -0.76 -10.32
CA VAL A 107 8.81 -1.15 -11.31
C VAL A 107 8.13 -1.47 -12.66
N LYS A 108 6.98 -2.17 -12.61
CA LYS A 108 6.16 -2.44 -13.79
C LYS A 108 5.52 -1.17 -14.34
N ALA A 109 4.97 -0.32 -13.48
CA ALA A 109 4.40 0.97 -13.87
C ALA A 109 5.42 1.85 -14.62
N MET A 110 6.69 1.83 -14.23
CA MET A 110 7.73 2.55 -14.97
C MET A 110 7.88 2.02 -16.40
N LYS A 111 7.81 0.71 -16.59
CA LYS A 111 7.78 0.13 -17.95
C LYS A 111 6.57 0.62 -18.75
N GLU A 112 5.40 0.66 -18.13
CA GLU A 112 4.17 1.15 -18.77
C GLU A 112 4.29 2.62 -19.19
N ILE A 113 4.93 3.48 -18.36
CA ILE A 113 5.21 4.87 -18.69
C ILE A 113 6.08 4.95 -19.95
N LEU A 114 7.18 4.20 -20.03
CA LEU A 114 8.06 4.21 -21.19
C LEU A 114 7.39 3.69 -22.46
N ASP A 115 6.53 2.67 -22.35
CA ASP A 115 5.75 2.18 -23.48
C ASP A 115 4.74 3.25 -23.97
N GLN A 116 4.13 4.00 -23.04
CA GLN A 116 3.22 5.11 -23.37
C GLN A 116 3.97 6.29 -24.02
N GLU A 117 5.13 6.69 -23.48
CA GLU A 117 5.99 7.71 -24.10
C GLU A 117 6.27 7.39 -25.57
N LYS A 118 6.67 6.14 -25.84
CA LYS A 118 6.95 5.66 -27.19
C LYS A 118 5.72 5.74 -28.10
N ASN A 119 4.55 5.34 -27.59
CA ASN A 119 3.32 5.35 -28.37
C ASN A 119 2.82 6.78 -28.67
N MET A 120 3.06 7.71 -27.76
CA MET A 120 2.68 9.12 -27.90
C MET A 120 3.73 9.96 -28.63
N GLY A 121 4.93 9.44 -28.89
CA GLY A 121 6.04 10.16 -29.49
C GLY A 121 6.60 11.29 -28.61
N ILE A 122 6.49 11.18 -27.29
CA ILE A 122 6.97 12.14 -26.30
C ILE A 122 7.99 11.50 -25.38
N LYS A 123 8.70 12.34 -24.62
CA LYS A 123 9.55 11.90 -23.49
C LYS A 123 9.33 12.83 -22.31
N PHE A 124 9.31 12.26 -21.11
CA PHE A 124 9.29 13.04 -19.88
C PHE A 124 10.71 13.27 -19.39
N ASP A 125 11.04 14.52 -19.06
CA ASP A 125 12.30 14.88 -18.43
C ASP A 125 12.31 14.51 -16.94
N ALA A 126 11.12 14.46 -16.36
CA ALA A 126 10.95 14.15 -14.95
C ALA A 126 9.60 13.49 -14.64
N ILE A 127 9.59 12.66 -13.61
CA ILE A 127 8.39 12.08 -13.00
C ILE A 127 8.31 12.61 -11.57
N VAL A 128 7.17 13.17 -11.22
CA VAL A 128 6.92 13.75 -9.87
C VAL A 128 5.91 12.89 -9.15
N VAL A 129 6.23 12.48 -7.93
CA VAL A 129 5.37 11.61 -7.13
C VAL A 129 5.34 12.03 -5.66
N THR A 130 4.19 11.89 -5.01
CA THR A 130 4.07 12.07 -3.56
C THR A 130 4.62 10.85 -2.82
N VAL A 131 5.30 11.10 -1.70
CA VAL A 131 5.90 10.07 -0.85
C VAL A 131 5.18 10.08 0.50
N GLY A 132 4.37 9.03 0.74
CA GLY A 132 3.64 8.83 2.00
C GLY A 132 4.09 7.59 2.76
N SER A 133 4.55 6.55 2.06
CA SER A 133 5.07 5.30 2.64
C SER A 133 6.30 4.75 1.90
N GLY A 134 6.77 5.45 0.88
CA GLY A 134 8.01 5.16 0.15
C GLY A 134 7.89 4.18 -1.02
N GLY A 135 6.99 3.19 -0.99
CA GLY A 135 6.95 2.09 -1.96
C GLY A 135 6.76 2.51 -3.42
N THR A 136 5.91 3.51 -3.68
CA THR A 136 5.70 4.05 -5.04
C THR A 136 6.99 4.67 -5.59
N TYR A 137 7.62 5.53 -4.78
CA TYR A 137 8.87 6.18 -5.17
C TYR A 137 9.99 5.17 -5.42
N ALA A 138 10.19 4.23 -4.48
CA ALA A 138 11.21 3.19 -4.58
C ALA A 138 11.03 2.37 -5.86
N GLY A 139 9.80 1.92 -6.15
CA GLY A 139 9.52 1.14 -7.35
C GLY A 139 9.72 1.90 -8.64
N LEU A 140 9.27 3.17 -8.72
CA LEU A 140 9.52 4.03 -9.89
C LEU A 140 11.00 4.32 -10.07
N TYR A 141 11.71 4.66 -8.98
CA TYR A 141 13.15 4.93 -9.02
C TYR A 141 13.93 3.72 -9.50
N TYR A 142 13.72 2.55 -8.91
CA TYR A 142 14.38 1.32 -9.32
C TYR A 142 14.02 0.92 -10.75
N GLY A 143 12.73 1.03 -11.10
CA GLY A 143 12.24 0.75 -12.45
C GLY A 143 12.86 1.66 -13.51
N ASN A 144 13.12 2.93 -13.15
CA ASN A 144 13.84 3.91 -13.98
C ASN A 144 15.33 3.55 -14.13
N TYR A 145 15.97 3.24 -13.00
CA TYR A 145 17.39 2.91 -12.92
C TYR A 145 17.75 1.68 -13.77
N ILE A 146 17.03 0.57 -13.62
CA ILE A 146 17.35 -0.68 -14.38
C ILE A 146 17.07 -0.59 -15.87
N ARG A 147 16.49 0.52 -16.35
CA ARG A 147 16.19 0.77 -17.77
C ARG A 147 17.04 1.88 -18.36
N ASP A 148 18.02 2.37 -17.61
CA ASP A 148 18.91 3.47 -18.01
C ASP A 148 18.14 4.69 -18.59
N ASN A 149 16.92 4.94 -18.04
CA ASN A 149 16.10 6.05 -18.50
C ASN A 149 16.61 7.37 -17.88
N PRO A 150 16.85 8.42 -18.68
CA PRO A 150 17.43 9.69 -18.20
C PRO A 150 16.46 10.56 -17.38
N ALA A 151 15.16 10.24 -17.36
CA ALA A 151 14.18 11.00 -16.60
C ALA A 151 14.51 11.04 -15.10
N LYS A 152 14.32 12.17 -14.47
CA LYS A 152 14.53 12.33 -13.02
C LYS A 152 13.28 11.96 -12.26
N ILE A 153 13.42 11.22 -11.16
CA ILE A 153 12.29 10.92 -10.28
C ILE A 153 12.35 11.84 -9.06
N TYR A 154 11.35 12.71 -8.91
CA TYR A 154 11.22 13.62 -7.78
C TYR A 154 10.14 13.15 -6.82
N GLY A 155 10.52 12.88 -5.56
CA GLY A 155 9.61 12.53 -4.47
C GLY A 155 9.31 13.75 -3.60
N PHE A 156 8.03 14.03 -3.37
CA PHE A 156 7.58 15.05 -2.42
C PHE A 156 6.96 14.38 -1.20
N ASN A 157 7.64 14.46 -0.06
CA ASN A 157 7.15 13.93 1.20
C ASN A 157 5.96 14.75 1.73
N ILE A 158 4.94 14.07 2.25
CA ILE A 158 3.68 14.69 2.68
C ILE A 158 3.36 14.49 4.16
N CYS A 159 4.10 13.69 4.88
CA CYS A 159 3.78 13.33 6.27
C CYS A 159 4.97 13.22 7.23
N ASP A 160 6.19 13.06 6.74
CA ASP A 160 7.39 12.91 7.55
C ASP A 160 8.59 13.65 6.94
N SER A 161 9.75 13.61 7.61
CA SER A 161 10.96 14.32 7.16
C SER A 161 11.58 13.65 5.92
N ARG A 162 12.44 14.40 5.25
CA ARG A 162 13.24 13.90 4.12
C ARG A 162 14.14 12.74 4.54
N GLU A 163 14.79 12.88 5.67
CA GLU A 163 15.72 11.90 6.22
C GLU A 163 15.03 10.56 6.49
N HIS A 164 13.84 10.61 7.10
CA HIS A 164 13.00 9.43 7.33
C HIS A 164 12.68 8.68 6.04
N PHE A 165 12.27 9.39 4.97
CA PHE A 165 11.97 8.73 3.71
C PHE A 165 13.21 8.29 2.94
N GLN A 166 14.36 8.93 3.13
CA GLN A 166 15.63 8.44 2.57
C GLN A 166 16.02 7.08 3.18
N GLU A 167 15.83 6.90 4.48
CA GLU A 167 16.04 5.63 5.16
C GLU A 167 15.07 4.56 4.64
N ILE A 168 13.77 4.81 4.67
CA ILE A 168 12.75 3.86 4.17
C ILE A 168 12.99 3.45 2.71
N VAL A 169 13.27 4.42 1.84
CA VAL A 169 13.52 4.12 0.43
C VAL A 169 14.82 3.35 0.26
N GLY A 170 15.85 3.66 1.06
CA GLY A 170 17.10 2.91 1.08
C GLY A 170 16.88 1.44 1.45
N ASP A 171 16.12 1.18 2.50
CA ASP A 171 15.76 -0.17 2.92
C ASP A 171 14.97 -0.91 1.81
N LEU A 172 13.98 -0.26 1.22
CA LEU A 172 13.17 -0.84 0.13
C LEU A 172 13.96 -1.17 -1.15
N LEU A 173 15.06 -0.46 -1.39
CA LEU A 173 15.95 -0.70 -2.53
C LEU A 173 17.04 -1.74 -2.22
N GLY A 174 17.29 -2.01 -0.94
CA GLY A 174 18.20 -3.04 -0.46
C GLY A 174 17.58 -4.43 -0.35
N ASP A 175 16.24 -4.50 -0.31
CA ASP A 175 15.46 -5.74 -0.33
C ASP A 175 15.36 -6.33 -1.76
#